data_1a0b2ae66c601e1e6db101dac35a0817
#
_entry.id   1a0b2ae66c601e1e6db101dac35a0817
#
_cell.length_a   1.000
_cell.length_b   1.000
_cell.length_c   1.000
_cell.angle_alpha   90.00
_cell.angle_beta   90.00
_cell.angle_gamma   90.00
#
_symmetry.space_group_name_H-M   'P 1'
#
loop_
_entity.id
_entity.type
_entity.pdbx_description
1 polymer ?
#
loop_
_entity_poly.entity_id
_entity_poly.type
_entity_poly.pdbx_seq_one_letter_code
_entity_poly.pdbx_strand_id
1 'polypeptide(L)'
;MNIKPVSPQDVSWSRDVPVYRVYFWKRPPLPASAPDGVTEDRLVWTAFEYELTECLNVREALAWADENAGHDRSYTLYAVSDRAGERGLIRLFGIDPTKHKGDRKLDWPGQVYF
;
A
#
# COMPACT_ATOMS: atom_id res chain seq x y z
N MET A 1 -14.22 15.47 4.59
CA MET A 1 -12.83 16.00 4.72
C MET A 1 -12.88 17.27 5.53
N ASN A 2 -12.02 17.39 6.50
CA ASN A 2 -11.94 18.56 7.35
C ASN A 2 -10.67 19.36 7.02
N ILE A 3 -10.82 20.67 6.89
CA ILE A 3 -9.71 21.54 6.56
C ILE A 3 -9.66 22.67 7.57
N LYS A 4 -8.50 22.87 8.18
CA LYS A 4 -8.29 24.01 9.08
C LYS A 4 -6.89 24.56 8.90
N PRO A 5 -6.70 25.86 9.04
CA PRO A 5 -5.36 26.44 9.06
C PRO A 5 -4.63 26.03 10.34
N VAL A 6 -3.34 25.83 10.24
CA VAL A 6 -2.51 25.44 11.38
C VAL A 6 -1.27 26.32 11.45
N SER A 7 -0.63 26.29 12.63
CA SER A 7 0.63 27.00 12.84
C SER A 7 1.80 26.08 12.54
N PRO A 8 2.85 26.55 11.86
CA PRO A 8 4.05 25.74 11.65
C PRO A 8 4.70 25.24 12.93
N GLN A 9 4.48 25.92 14.05
CA GLN A 9 5.04 25.51 15.33
C GLN A 9 4.38 24.27 15.93
N ASP A 10 3.27 23.80 15.36
CA ASP A 10 2.62 22.57 15.80
C ASP A 10 3.45 21.33 15.53
N VAL A 11 4.45 21.43 14.65
CA VAL A 11 5.24 20.30 14.21
C VAL A 11 6.59 20.33 14.88
N SER A 12 6.96 19.26 15.57
CA SER A 12 8.23 19.17 16.28
C SER A 12 9.39 18.66 15.42
N TRP A 13 9.10 18.02 14.29
CA TRP A 13 10.12 17.57 13.35
C TRP A 13 9.56 17.49 11.95
N SER A 14 10.44 17.50 10.97
CA SER A 14 10.08 17.33 9.59
C SER A 14 11.18 16.58 8.83
N ARG A 15 10.83 16.05 7.67
CA ARG A 15 11.76 15.35 6.80
C ARG A 15 11.54 15.81 5.37
N ASP A 16 12.58 16.34 4.74
CA ASP A 16 12.47 16.86 3.38
C ASP A 16 12.45 15.75 2.33
N VAL A 17 13.15 14.66 2.59
CA VAL A 17 13.20 13.52 1.66
C VAL A 17 12.55 12.33 2.37
N PRO A 18 11.30 12.03 2.04
CA PRO A 18 10.60 10.95 2.71
C PRO A 18 11.12 9.58 2.28
N VAL A 19 10.92 8.61 3.16
CA VAL A 19 11.14 7.21 2.85
C VAL A 19 9.81 6.56 2.61
N TYR A 20 9.69 5.80 1.54
CA TYR A 20 8.46 5.11 1.20
C TYR A 20 8.66 3.62 1.27
N ARG A 21 7.57 2.91 1.45
CA ARG A 21 7.58 1.46 1.38
C ARG A 21 6.45 1.02 0.48
N VAL A 22 6.74 0.11 -0.44
CA VAL A 22 5.76 -0.42 -1.39
C VAL A 22 5.61 -1.91 -1.15
N TYR A 23 4.37 -2.34 -1.01
CA TYR A 23 4.02 -3.74 -0.90
C TYR A 23 3.30 -4.12 -2.18
N PHE A 24 3.89 -5.01 -2.97
CA PHE A 24 3.21 -5.58 -4.12
C PHE A 24 2.50 -6.85 -3.69
N TRP A 25 1.26 -6.99 -4.10
CA TRP A 25 0.41 -8.10 -3.72
C TRP A 25 0.10 -8.92 -4.95
N LYS A 26 0.37 -10.20 -4.87
CA LYS A 26 0.05 -11.14 -5.92
C LYS A 26 -0.81 -12.25 -5.36
N ARG A 27 -1.96 -12.46 -5.97
CA ARG A 27 -2.83 -13.56 -5.63
C ARG A 27 -2.55 -14.70 -6.61
N PRO A 28 -2.20 -15.89 -6.13
CA PRO A 28 -1.97 -17.00 -7.03
C PRO A 28 -3.29 -17.39 -7.73
N PRO A 29 -3.21 -17.87 -8.98
CA PRO A 29 -4.41 -18.33 -9.67
C PRO A 29 -5.00 -19.53 -8.96
N LEU A 30 -6.30 -19.70 -9.05
CA LEU A 30 -6.98 -20.87 -8.52
C LEU A 30 -6.55 -22.08 -9.34
N PRO A 31 -6.00 -23.14 -8.72
CA PRO A 31 -5.58 -24.31 -9.47
C PRO A 31 -6.76 -24.99 -10.15
N ALA A 32 -6.54 -25.50 -11.36
CA ALA A 32 -7.59 -26.22 -12.08
C ALA A 32 -8.06 -27.47 -11.34
N SER A 33 -7.19 -28.04 -10.51
CA SER A 33 -7.49 -29.21 -9.70
C SER A 33 -8.04 -28.88 -8.32
N ALA A 34 -8.35 -27.62 -8.05
CA ALA A 34 -8.86 -27.22 -6.75
C ALA A 34 -10.19 -27.93 -6.44
N PRO A 35 -10.37 -28.40 -5.20
CA PRO A 35 -11.64 -29.01 -4.83
C PRO A 35 -12.79 -28.01 -4.92
N ASP A 36 -14.00 -28.53 -5.10
CA ASP A 36 -15.18 -27.70 -5.08
C ASP A 36 -15.29 -26.98 -3.74
N GLY A 37 -15.69 -25.72 -3.79
CA GLY A 37 -15.80 -24.89 -2.61
C GLY A 37 -14.55 -24.09 -2.27
N VAL A 38 -13.43 -24.32 -2.95
CA VAL A 38 -12.26 -23.47 -2.81
C VAL A 38 -12.46 -22.23 -3.67
N THR A 39 -12.37 -21.06 -3.04
CA THR A 39 -12.57 -19.79 -3.71
C THR A 39 -11.28 -18.96 -3.64
N GLU A 40 -11.21 -17.92 -4.47
CA GLU A 40 -10.03 -17.07 -4.52
C GLU A 40 -9.72 -16.39 -3.19
N ASP A 41 -10.74 -16.07 -2.40
CA ASP A 41 -10.53 -15.43 -1.10
C ASP A 41 -9.91 -16.35 -0.06
N ARG A 42 -9.81 -17.64 -0.34
CA ARG A 42 -9.08 -18.58 0.52
C ARG A 42 -7.62 -18.73 0.14
N LEU A 43 -7.22 -18.13 -0.98
CA LEU A 43 -5.84 -18.18 -1.41
C LEU A 43 -5.01 -17.19 -0.63
N VAL A 44 -3.76 -17.56 -0.39
CA VAL A 44 -2.81 -16.72 0.34
C VAL A 44 -2.22 -15.68 -0.60
N TRP A 45 -2.31 -14.43 -0.20
CA TRP A 45 -1.64 -13.35 -0.92
C TRP A 45 -0.14 -13.41 -0.68
N THR A 46 0.63 -13.23 -1.75
CA THR A 46 2.08 -13.13 -1.66
C THR A 46 2.46 -11.66 -1.68
N ALA A 47 3.24 -11.26 -0.70
CA ALA A 47 3.71 -9.89 -0.58
C ALA A 47 5.18 -9.79 -1.00
N PHE A 48 5.48 -8.73 -1.75
CA PHE A 48 6.85 -8.35 -2.10
C PHE A 48 7.06 -6.94 -1.60
N GLU A 49 7.97 -6.75 -0.67
CA GLU A 49 8.16 -5.50 0.03
C GLU A 49 9.44 -4.80 -0.43
N TYR A 50 9.32 -3.51 -0.72
CA TYR A 50 10.47 -2.69 -1.12
C TYR A 50 10.45 -1.37 -0.37
N GLU A 51 11.63 -0.92 0.04
CA GLU A 51 11.78 0.41 0.63
C GLU A 51 12.41 1.32 -0.40
N LEU A 52 11.79 2.49 -0.59
CA LEU A 52 12.25 3.48 -1.55
C LEU A 52 12.86 4.64 -0.79
N THR A 53 14.15 4.86 -0.99
CA THR A 53 14.87 5.98 -0.42
C THR A 53 15.29 6.93 -1.53
N GLU A 54 15.59 8.16 -1.17
CA GLU A 54 16.03 9.17 -2.14
C GLU A 54 15.00 9.45 -3.23
N CYS A 55 13.73 9.17 -2.98
CA CYS A 55 12.63 9.61 -3.82
C CYS A 55 12.38 11.09 -3.61
N LEU A 56 12.24 11.85 -4.69
CA LEU A 56 12.00 13.29 -4.58
C LEU A 56 10.60 13.60 -4.02
N ASN A 57 9.63 12.80 -4.38
CA ASN A 57 8.25 13.03 -3.94
C ASN A 57 7.40 11.76 -4.14
N VAL A 58 6.15 11.86 -3.72
CA VAL A 58 5.21 10.73 -3.80
C VAL A 58 4.92 10.33 -5.25
N ARG A 59 4.96 11.25 -6.19
CA ARG A 59 4.70 10.93 -7.60
C ARG A 59 5.75 10.00 -8.18
N GLU A 60 7.00 10.22 -7.79
CA GLU A 60 8.09 9.33 -8.20
C GLU A 60 7.89 7.93 -7.66
N ALA A 61 7.49 7.82 -6.39
CA ALA A 61 7.21 6.53 -5.78
C ALA A 61 6.03 5.82 -6.45
N LEU A 62 4.96 6.55 -6.75
CA LEU A 62 3.80 6.00 -7.44
C LEU A 62 4.13 5.52 -8.84
N ALA A 63 4.89 6.32 -9.59
CA ALA A 63 5.30 5.95 -10.95
C ALA A 63 6.13 4.67 -10.95
N TRP A 64 7.05 4.55 -10.01
CA TRP A 64 7.85 3.34 -9.87
C TRP A 64 6.97 2.13 -9.52
N ALA A 65 6.03 2.30 -8.60
CA ALA A 65 5.13 1.23 -8.19
C ALA A 65 4.24 0.77 -9.35
N ASP A 66 3.66 1.71 -10.10
CA ASP A 66 2.85 1.40 -11.27
C ASP A 66 3.63 0.59 -12.29
N GLU A 67 4.84 1.02 -12.58
CA GLU A 67 5.69 0.36 -13.56
C GLU A 67 6.05 -1.05 -13.14
N ASN A 68 6.34 -1.25 -11.86
CA ASN A 68 6.79 -2.54 -11.35
C ASN A 68 5.66 -3.49 -10.96
N ALA A 69 4.46 -2.99 -10.76
CA ALA A 69 3.31 -3.85 -10.49
C ALA A 69 2.91 -4.68 -11.71
N GLY A 70 2.99 -4.07 -12.90
CA GLY A 70 2.56 -4.75 -14.12
C GLY A 70 1.06 -4.98 -14.12
N HIS A 71 0.64 -6.09 -14.74
CA HIS A 71 -0.78 -6.39 -14.90
C HIS A 71 -1.31 -7.39 -13.86
N ASP A 72 -0.43 -8.05 -13.13
CA ASP A 72 -0.81 -9.17 -12.28
C ASP A 72 -0.67 -8.89 -10.79
N ARG A 73 -0.22 -7.71 -10.42
CA ARG A 73 -0.05 -7.33 -9.02
C ARG A 73 -0.74 -6.02 -8.71
N SER A 74 -1.31 -5.93 -7.53
CA SER A 74 -1.72 -4.67 -6.94
C SER A 74 -0.63 -4.19 -5.99
N TYR A 75 -0.75 -2.97 -5.50
CA TYR A 75 0.24 -2.49 -4.53
C TYR A 75 -0.39 -1.54 -3.52
N THR A 76 0.31 -1.42 -2.40
CA THR A 76 0.01 -0.43 -1.37
C THR A 76 1.26 0.40 -1.15
N LEU A 77 1.10 1.72 -1.15
CA LEU A 77 2.21 2.64 -0.91
C LEU A 77 2.06 3.23 0.49
N TYR A 78 3.15 3.21 1.23
CA TYR A 78 3.23 3.77 2.58
C TYR A 78 4.34 4.79 2.67
N ALA A 79 4.12 5.79 3.52
CA ALA A 79 5.22 6.60 4.04
C ALA A 79 5.73 5.94 5.31
N VAL A 80 7.04 5.95 5.49
CA VAL A 80 7.66 5.44 6.71
C VAL A 80 7.76 6.58 7.71
N SER A 81 7.29 6.34 8.92
CA SER A 81 7.35 7.29 10.00
C SER A 81 8.19 6.71 11.14
N ASP A 82 9.24 7.43 11.51
CA ASP A 82 10.06 7.08 12.68
C ASP A 82 9.71 8.05 13.80
N ARG A 83 9.23 7.51 14.91
CA ARG A 83 8.81 8.35 16.02
C ARG A 83 9.17 7.67 17.33
N ALA A 84 9.93 8.38 18.17
CA ALA A 84 10.33 7.88 19.49
C ALA A 84 10.97 6.49 19.43
N GLY A 85 11.75 6.23 18.40
CA GLY A 85 12.40 4.93 18.21
C GLY A 85 11.53 3.86 17.59
N GLU A 86 10.26 4.16 17.35
CA GLU A 86 9.33 3.23 16.69
C GLU A 86 9.18 3.58 15.23
N ARG A 87 9.16 2.55 14.41
CA ARG A 87 8.96 2.69 12.98
C ARG A 87 7.56 2.25 12.62
N GLY A 88 6.84 3.16 11.97
CA GLY A 88 5.47 2.90 11.56
C GLY A 88 5.25 3.21 10.09
N LEU A 89 4.11 2.77 9.58
CA LEU A 89 3.73 2.97 8.20
C LEU A 89 2.43 3.76 8.15
N ILE A 90 2.42 4.77 7.28
CA ILE A 90 1.22 5.54 6.99
C ILE A 90 0.82 5.23 5.56
N ARG A 91 -0.37 4.68 5.38
CA ARG A 91 -0.85 4.34 4.04
C ARG A 91 -1.17 5.60 3.26
N LEU A 92 -0.61 5.67 2.05
CA LEU A 92 -0.82 6.80 1.15
C LEU A 92 -1.69 6.42 -0.04
N PHE A 93 -1.62 5.18 -0.50
CA PHE A 93 -2.30 4.75 -1.71
C PHE A 93 -2.52 3.24 -1.69
N GLY A 94 -3.63 2.81 -2.23
CA GLY A 94 -3.96 1.40 -2.33
C GLY A 94 -4.53 0.82 -1.04
N ILE A 95 -4.80 -0.46 -1.05
CA ILE A 95 -5.28 -1.18 0.13
C ILE A 95 -4.44 -2.42 0.37
N ASP A 96 -4.41 -2.86 1.61
CA ASP A 96 -3.81 -4.12 2.00
C ASP A 96 -4.89 -5.19 1.93
N PRO A 97 -4.82 -6.12 0.96
CA PRO A 97 -5.88 -7.10 0.78
C PRO A 97 -6.02 -8.07 1.95
N THR A 98 -5.01 -8.14 2.81
CA THR A 98 -5.09 -9.04 3.97
C THR A 98 -5.76 -8.38 5.16
N LYS A 99 -5.73 -7.06 5.26
CA LYS A 99 -6.29 -6.32 6.39
C LYS A 99 -7.75 -5.95 6.22
N HIS A 100 -8.18 -5.75 4.97
CA HIS A 100 -9.53 -5.28 4.68
C HIS A 100 -10.45 -6.40 4.20
N LYS A 101 -10.04 -7.63 4.42
CA LYS A 101 -10.84 -8.79 4.07
C LYS A 101 -12.14 -8.76 4.86
N GLY A 102 -13.26 -8.70 4.18
CA GLY A 102 -14.56 -8.63 4.82
C GLY A 102 -15.09 -7.23 5.07
N ASP A 103 -14.28 -6.20 4.97
CA ASP A 103 -14.75 -4.82 5.06
C ASP A 103 -15.05 -4.28 3.68
N ARG A 104 -16.24 -4.57 3.21
CA ARG A 104 -16.67 -4.24 1.85
C ARG A 104 -16.78 -2.75 1.61
N LYS A 105 -16.90 -1.97 2.65
CA LYS A 105 -17.00 -0.51 2.52
C LYS A 105 -15.70 0.11 2.07
N LEU A 106 -14.59 -0.59 2.28
CA LEU A 106 -13.28 -0.14 1.85
C LEU A 106 -12.89 -0.70 0.50
N ASP A 107 -13.70 -1.59 -0.05
CA ASP A 107 -13.50 -2.09 -1.40
C ASP A 107 -13.91 -0.99 -2.36
N TRP A 108 -12.96 -0.49 -3.08
CA TRP A 108 -13.23 0.56 -4.04
C TRP A 108 -13.51 -0.07 -5.39
N PRO A 109 -14.49 0.46 -6.13
CA PRO A 109 -14.89 -0.17 -7.39
C PRO A 109 -13.72 -0.22 -8.37
N GLY A 110 -12.93 -1.27 -8.30
CA GLY A 110 -11.93 -1.64 -9.28
C GLY A 110 -10.72 -0.74 -9.43
N GLN A 111 -10.75 0.44 -8.86
CA GLN A 111 -9.71 1.42 -9.16
C GLN A 111 -8.42 1.21 -8.40
N VAL A 112 -8.44 0.45 -7.35
CA VAL A 112 -7.25 0.25 -6.51
C VAL A 112 -6.34 -0.83 -7.05
N TYR A 113 -6.81 -1.57 -7.99
CA TYR A 113 -6.04 -2.67 -8.57
C TYR A 113 -5.69 -2.26 -9.99
N PHE A 114 -4.46 -2.01 -10.19
CA PHE A 114 -3.98 -1.43 -11.41
C PHE A 114 -3.44 -2.45 -12.36
#